data_84b74552f8417001531adadf82c6dce2
#
_entry.id   84b74552f8417001531adadf82c6dce2
#
_cell.length_a   1.000
_cell.length_b   1.000
_cell.length_c   1.000
_cell.angle_alpha   90.00
_cell.angle_beta   90.00
_cell.angle_gamma   90.00
#
_symmetry.space_group_name_H-M   'P 1'
#
loop_
_entity.id
_entity.type
_entity.pdbx_description
1 polymer ?
#
loop_
_entity_poly.entity_id
_entity_poly.type
_entity_poly.pdbx_seq_one_letter_code
_entity_poly.pdbx_strand_id
1 'polypeptide(L)'
;MKKSYQKGFFSCIISRILRFHCPYDRKKQNGSFHKKVCALAQYNKEEVMEKKKLGTPHTLVIIVCLIILAAAATYVVPSGEFVRYEDPVSGRTVVEAGSYTPEGTNPVSFLRIPGVMYQGILEAVDVIAFLMIIGGAFELVNTSGAILALCRTVGKKLKGKEIFVVPMFLTLFAIFGTTMGMSNEVAIFVPIGITMALTLGLDKVTGMAMVAVGAATGFTAGLMNPFTVGVAQDIAGVPLFSGMGLRAVLLIAMLVIDTFYIIAYERKIKKHPEKSILAGLPDEKDFVPDEGADEKITGRQTAVLVVLFGTLAILIYGLLIYQWYFEEMAALFLVMGVICGFLAGLSPSKIATTFTTGAKGLAGSALTVGFARGIIIVLEDAMIIDTISNTVAMAVNALPAAVQSIGFFLAQTATSFVITSGSGMAAVTIPLMSPVADLIGLSRQTLVLAYQMGDGFSNLLLPTTSSLLGTLAVSRVPYGRWVKFMFPLFLLWTVLGCVVMVLAAVIGY
;
A
#
# COMPACT_ATOMS: atom_id res chain seq x y z
N MET A 1 -38.05 8.66 -3.78
CA MET A 1 -38.65 9.17 -5.02
C MET A 1 -38.80 10.70 -5.15
N LYS A 2 -38.56 11.55 -4.15
CA LYS A 2 -38.76 13.02 -4.26
C LYS A 2 -37.52 13.85 -4.70
N LYS A 3 -36.30 13.34 -4.67
CA LYS A 3 -35.08 14.09 -5.05
C LYS A 3 -34.69 13.96 -6.54
N SER A 4 -35.24 13.01 -7.26
CA SER A 4 -35.00 12.87 -8.71
C SER A 4 -35.86 13.86 -9.54
N TYR A 5 -37.00 14.28 -9.02
CA TYR A 5 -37.91 15.22 -9.70
C TYR A 5 -37.42 16.68 -9.71
N GLN A 6 -36.71 17.11 -8.67
CA GLN A 6 -36.23 18.51 -8.59
C GLN A 6 -35.06 18.82 -9.53
N LYS A 7 -34.17 17.86 -9.80
CA LYS A 7 -33.06 18.08 -10.77
C LYS A 7 -33.52 18.06 -12.23
N GLY A 8 -34.55 17.30 -12.55
CA GLY A 8 -35.16 17.29 -13.88
C GLY A 8 -35.94 18.57 -14.18
N PHE A 9 -36.59 19.14 -13.17
CA PHE A 9 -37.43 20.33 -13.31
C PHE A 9 -36.58 21.62 -13.53
N PHE A 10 -35.48 21.78 -12.81
CA PHE A 10 -34.54 22.90 -12.99
C PHE A 10 -33.81 22.84 -14.33
N SER A 11 -33.40 21.67 -14.77
CA SER A 11 -32.75 21.49 -16.08
C SER A 11 -33.72 21.78 -17.24
N CYS A 12 -35.02 21.46 -17.09
CA CYS A 12 -36.04 21.73 -18.08
C CYS A 12 -36.42 23.22 -18.18
N ILE A 13 -36.42 23.92 -17.02
CA ILE A 13 -36.70 25.38 -17.01
C ILE A 13 -35.53 26.16 -17.63
N ILE A 14 -34.30 25.84 -17.31
CA ILE A 14 -33.12 26.51 -17.90
C ILE A 14 -33.05 26.24 -19.44
N SER A 15 -33.36 25.04 -19.90
CA SER A 15 -33.36 24.72 -21.32
C SER A 15 -34.52 25.39 -22.08
N ARG A 16 -35.65 25.69 -21.39
CA ARG A 16 -36.79 26.43 -21.99
C ARG A 16 -36.54 27.94 -22.01
N ILE A 17 -35.91 28.51 -20.99
CA ILE A 17 -35.55 29.94 -20.97
C ILE A 17 -34.47 30.26 -22.02
N LEU A 18 -33.50 29.35 -22.25
CA LEU A 18 -32.50 29.53 -23.31
C LEU A 18 -33.02 29.31 -24.71
N ARG A 19 -34.17 28.64 -24.91
CA ARG A 19 -34.82 28.50 -26.26
C ARG A 19 -35.67 29.68 -26.63
N PHE A 20 -36.13 30.51 -25.70
CA PHE A 20 -37.02 31.61 -26.00
C PHE A 20 -36.31 32.95 -26.28
N HIS A 21 -34.99 33.05 -26.22
CA HIS A 21 -34.22 34.26 -26.46
C HIS A 21 -33.12 34.14 -27.50
N CYS A 22 -33.31 33.33 -28.51
CA CYS A 22 -32.44 33.33 -29.71
C CYS A 22 -33.28 33.52 -30.98
N PRO A 23 -33.66 34.76 -31.36
CA PRO A 23 -34.20 34.99 -32.71
C PRO A 23 -33.04 34.86 -33.70
N TYR A 24 -33.20 33.95 -34.62
CA TYR A 24 -32.34 33.71 -35.75
C TYR A 24 -32.38 34.87 -36.73
N ASP A 25 -31.43 35.80 -36.65
CA ASP A 25 -31.15 36.73 -37.74
C ASP A 25 -29.65 36.76 -38.08
N ARG A 26 -29.33 36.35 -39.28
CA ARG A 26 -27.99 36.03 -39.79
C ARG A 26 -27.25 37.24 -40.36
N LYS A 27 -27.64 38.47 -40.07
CA LYS A 27 -26.97 39.65 -40.61
C LYS A 27 -26.84 40.79 -39.58
N LYS A 28 -25.76 40.81 -38.86
CA LYS A 28 -25.16 41.88 -38.01
C LYS A 28 -25.00 41.45 -36.58
N GLN A 29 -23.77 41.02 -36.22
CA GLN A 29 -23.13 41.48 -34.97
C GLN A 29 -21.73 40.86 -34.81
N ASN A 30 -20.73 41.66 -35.11
CA ASN A 30 -19.39 41.55 -34.59
C ASN A 30 -19.41 41.98 -33.11
N GLY A 31 -19.58 41.08 -32.18
CA GLY A 31 -19.58 41.39 -30.74
C GLY A 31 -18.82 40.34 -29.94
N SER A 32 -17.72 40.78 -29.30
CA SER A 32 -16.87 39.99 -28.38
C SER A 32 -17.66 39.24 -27.32
N PHE A 33 -18.83 39.71 -26.93
CA PHE A 33 -19.70 39.13 -25.92
C PHE A 33 -20.33 37.78 -26.40
N HIS A 34 -20.76 37.70 -27.66
CA HIS A 34 -21.40 36.48 -28.19
C HIS A 34 -20.38 35.31 -28.33
N LYS A 35 -19.14 35.64 -28.72
CA LYS A 35 -18.05 34.65 -28.75
C LYS A 35 -17.73 34.11 -27.36
N LYS A 36 -17.77 34.95 -26.30
CA LYS A 36 -17.54 34.51 -24.91
C LYS A 36 -18.68 33.63 -24.37
N VAL A 37 -19.95 33.94 -24.72
CA VAL A 37 -21.10 33.14 -24.26
C VAL A 37 -21.15 31.78 -24.99
N CYS A 38 -20.84 31.74 -26.31
CA CYS A 38 -20.73 30.46 -27.03
C CYS A 38 -19.53 29.63 -26.54
N ALA A 39 -18.38 30.25 -26.23
CA ALA A 39 -17.23 29.57 -25.66
C ALA A 39 -17.53 29.03 -24.26
N LEU A 40 -18.25 29.75 -23.40
CA LEU A 40 -18.71 29.29 -22.08
C LEU A 40 -19.76 28.17 -22.21
N ALA A 41 -20.64 28.21 -23.17
CA ALA A 41 -21.62 27.15 -23.42
C ALA A 41 -20.95 25.88 -23.99
N GLN A 42 -19.90 26.03 -24.79
CA GLN A 42 -19.10 24.93 -25.33
C GLN A 42 -18.21 24.33 -24.25
N TYR A 43 -17.56 25.17 -23.44
CA TYR A 43 -16.78 24.77 -22.26
C TYR A 43 -17.62 23.98 -21.26
N ASN A 44 -18.83 24.46 -20.92
CA ASN A 44 -19.77 23.73 -20.07
C ASN A 44 -20.28 22.43 -20.69
N LYS A 45 -20.37 22.34 -22.01
CA LYS A 45 -20.82 21.13 -22.73
C LYS A 45 -19.69 20.07 -22.78
N GLU A 46 -18.45 20.51 -22.94
CA GLU A 46 -17.26 19.65 -22.85
C GLU A 46 -17.04 19.17 -21.41
N GLU A 47 -17.15 20.05 -20.42
CA GLU A 47 -17.04 19.71 -18.99
C GLU A 47 -18.15 18.76 -18.52
N VAL A 48 -19.38 18.86 -19.06
CA VAL A 48 -20.50 17.94 -18.75
C VAL A 48 -20.37 16.62 -19.52
N MET A 49 -19.73 16.61 -20.70
CA MET A 49 -19.49 15.36 -21.45
C MET A 49 -18.24 14.60 -20.95
N GLU A 50 -17.24 15.30 -20.42
CA GLU A 50 -16.07 14.69 -19.78
C GLU A 50 -16.42 14.01 -18.45
N LYS A 51 -17.48 14.46 -17.75
CA LYS A 51 -18.00 13.86 -16.50
C LYS A 51 -18.67 12.49 -16.65
N LYS A 52 -18.68 11.86 -17.82
CA LYS A 52 -19.26 10.52 -18.04
C LYS A 52 -18.25 9.37 -18.20
N LYS A 53 -16.97 9.59 -18.02
CA LYS A 53 -16.06 8.49 -17.65
C LYS A 53 -16.15 8.33 -16.14
N LEU A 54 -16.75 7.23 -15.67
CA LEU A 54 -16.67 6.84 -14.24
C LEU A 54 -15.18 6.79 -13.87
N GLY A 55 -14.66 7.89 -13.32
CA GLY A 55 -13.35 7.90 -12.69
C GLY A 55 -13.36 6.90 -11.53
N THR A 56 -12.20 6.30 -11.22
CA THR A 56 -12.07 5.47 -10.01
C THR A 56 -12.54 6.28 -8.80
N PRO A 57 -13.42 5.73 -7.94
CA PRO A 57 -13.88 6.44 -6.76
C PRO A 57 -12.69 6.88 -5.90
N HIS A 58 -12.85 7.98 -5.19
CA HIS A 58 -11.84 8.42 -4.21
C HIS A 58 -11.64 7.33 -3.16
N THR A 59 -10.39 7.10 -2.71
CA THR A 59 -10.03 6.02 -1.78
C THR A 59 -10.89 6.03 -0.49
N LEU A 60 -11.17 7.22 0.06
CA LEU A 60 -12.07 7.36 1.23
C LEU A 60 -13.48 6.82 0.96
N VAL A 61 -14.02 7.00 -0.25
CA VAL A 61 -15.34 6.46 -0.60
C VAL A 61 -15.31 4.94 -0.60
N ILE A 62 -14.25 4.35 -1.14
CA ILE A 62 -14.06 2.89 -1.15
C ILE A 62 -14.01 2.37 0.29
N ILE A 63 -13.23 3.00 1.18
CA ILE A 63 -13.10 2.59 2.57
C ILE A 63 -14.43 2.72 3.33
N VAL A 64 -15.15 3.82 3.17
CA VAL A 64 -16.48 3.98 3.80
C VAL A 64 -17.45 2.90 3.29
N CYS A 65 -17.43 2.58 2.00
CA CYS A 65 -18.24 1.47 1.47
C CYS A 65 -17.85 0.12 2.08
N LEU A 66 -16.54 -0.12 2.29
CA LEU A 66 -16.07 -1.34 2.93
C LEU A 66 -16.45 -1.42 4.42
N ILE A 67 -16.39 -0.30 5.17
CA ILE A 67 -16.88 -0.25 6.56
C ILE A 67 -18.38 -0.59 6.61
N ILE A 68 -19.18 -0.01 5.71
CA ILE A 68 -20.63 -0.30 5.61
C ILE A 68 -20.86 -1.78 5.27
N LEU A 69 -20.07 -2.34 4.35
CA LEU A 69 -20.15 -3.76 3.98
C LEU A 69 -19.77 -4.67 5.16
N ALA A 70 -18.70 -4.33 5.88
CA ALA A 70 -18.29 -5.04 7.09
C ALA A 70 -19.41 -4.99 8.15
N ALA A 71 -19.99 -3.81 8.41
CA ALA A 71 -21.11 -3.67 9.33
C ALA A 71 -22.35 -4.48 8.88
N ALA A 72 -22.64 -4.53 7.58
CA ALA A 72 -23.72 -5.37 7.06
C ALA A 72 -23.43 -6.87 7.23
N ALA A 73 -22.18 -7.30 7.08
CA ALA A 73 -21.77 -8.69 7.28
C ALA A 73 -22.01 -9.15 8.72
N THR A 74 -21.89 -8.25 9.73
CA THR A 74 -22.12 -8.59 11.15
C THR A 74 -23.55 -9.03 11.46
N TYR A 75 -24.52 -8.74 10.58
CA TYR A 75 -25.91 -9.22 10.72
C TYR A 75 -26.12 -10.64 10.21
N VAL A 76 -25.16 -11.18 9.45
CA VAL A 76 -25.28 -12.49 8.79
C VAL A 76 -24.27 -13.49 9.37
N VAL A 77 -23.05 -13.03 9.65
CA VAL A 77 -21.97 -13.87 10.19
C VAL A 77 -22.18 -13.99 11.70
N PRO A 78 -22.26 -15.21 12.26
CA PRO A 78 -22.39 -15.41 13.70
C PRO A 78 -21.09 -14.98 14.41
N SER A 79 -21.25 -14.45 15.62
CA SER A 79 -20.15 -14.15 16.53
C SER A 79 -19.59 -15.44 17.12
N GLY A 80 -18.33 -15.42 17.53
CA GLY A 80 -17.71 -16.52 18.26
C GLY A 80 -16.28 -16.20 18.61
N GLU A 81 -15.79 -16.88 19.62
CA GLU A 81 -14.45 -16.68 20.16
C GLU A 81 -13.69 -18.00 20.33
N PHE A 82 -12.36 -17.92 20.22
CA PHE A 82 -11.43 -18.95 20.65
C PHE A 82 -10.95 -18.64 22.07
N VAL A 83 -10.68 -19.70 22.86
CA VAL A 83 -9.91 -19.56 24.09
C VAL A 83 -8.49 -19.16 23.71
N ARG A 84 -7.98 -18.11 24.38
CA ARG A 84 -6.62 -17.59 24.19
C ARG A 84 -5.79 -17.89 25.44
N TYR A 85 -4.55 -18.29 25.22
CA TYR A 85 -3.58 -18.51 26.29
C TYR A 85 -2.22 -17.95 25.93
N GLU A 86 -1.41 -17.68 26.93
CA GLU A 86 -0.01 -17.29 26.72
C GLU A 86 0.82 -18.56 26.51
N ASP A 87 1.37 -18.72 25.33
CA ASP A 87 2.23 -19.86 25.01
C ASP A 87 3.54 -19.75 25.82
N PRO A 88 3.84 -20.76 26.68
CA PRO A 88 4.99 -20.71 27.57
C PRO A 88 6.35 -20.73 26.85
N VAL A 89 6.37 -21.13 25.57
CA VAL A 89 7.60 -21.19 24.77
C VAL A 89 7.88 -19.85 24.11
N SER A 90 6.88 -19.28 23.44
CA SER A 90 7.02 -18.03 22.70
C SER A 90 6.68 -16.78 23.52
N GLY A 91 6.02 -16.92 24.69
CA GLY A 91 5.51 -15.81 25.48
C GLY A 91 4.42 -15.00 24.77
N ARG A 92 3.78 -15.55 23.76
CA ARG A 92 2.77 -14.87 22.93
C ARG A 92 1.38 -15.39 23.25
N THR A 93 0.39 -14.51 23.19
CA THR A 93 -1.02 -14.90 23.23
C THR A 93 -1.39 -15.58 21.91
N VAL A 94 -1.77 -16.86 21.99
CA VAL A 94 -2.22 -17.70 20.86
C VAL A 94 -3.61 -18.26 21.14
N VAL A 95 -4.28 -18.74 20.09
CA VAL A 95 -5.59 -19.40 20.23
C VAL A 95 -5.40 -20.90 20.48
N GLU A 96 -6.28 -21.48 21.32
CA GLU A 96 -6.36 -22.91 21.53
C GLU A 96 -7.14 -23.59 20.40
N ALA A 97 -6.51 -24.52 19.69
CA ALA A 97 -7.15 -25.22 18.61
C ALA A 97 -8.35 -26.04 19.08
N GLY A 98 -9.49 -25.92 18.38
CA GLY A 98 -10.73 -26.63 18.72
C GLY A 98 -11.54 -26.00 19.86
N SER A 99 -11.10 -24.87 20.42
CA SER A 99 -11.80 -24.17 21.50
C SER A 99 -12.90 -23.19 21.00
N TYR A 100 -13.14 -23.13 19.70
CA TYR A 100 -14.11 -22.19 19.14
C TYR A 100 -15.52 -22.41 19.71
N THR A 101 -16.10 -21.35 20.29
CA THR A 101 -17.47 -21.33 20.80
C THR A 101 -18.29 -20.28 20.05
N PRO A 102 -19.41 -20.67 19.40
CA PRO A 102 -20.32 -19.70 18.79
C PRO A 102 -21.11 -18.98 19.87
N GLU A 103 -21.23 -17.66 19.78
CA GLU A 103 -21.96 -16.80 20.75
C GLU A 103 -23.24 -16.17 20.19
N GLY A 104 -23.69 -16.61 19.00
CA GLY A 104 -24.86 -16.06 18.35
C GLY A 104 -24.51 -14.96 17.36
N THR A 105 -25.26 -13.86 17.32
CA THR A 105 -24.99 -12.70 16.44
C THR A 105 -24.81 -11.45 17.28
N ASN A 106 -23.75 -10.70 17.04
CA ASN A 106 -23.48 -9.40 17.66
C ASN A 106 -23.39 -8.30 16.58
N PRO A 107 -24.53 -7.85 16.01
CA PRO A 107 -24.51 -6.93 14.89
C PRO A 107 -24.09 -5.53 15.29
N VAL A 108 -23.15 -4.96 14.55
CA VAL A 108 -22.73 -3.57 14.74
C VAL A 108 -23.70 -2.64 14.03
N SER A 109 -24.32 -1.74 14.81
CA SER A 109 -25.28 -0.76 14.29
C SER A 109 -24.61 0.19 13.29
N PHE A 110 -25.29 0.50 12.17
CA PHE A 110 -24.82 1.49 11.21
C PHE A 110 -24.62 2.90 11.82
N LEU A 111 -25.32 3.22 12.92
CA LEU A 111 -25.14 4.48 13.64
C LEU A 111 -23.79 4.55 14.37
N ARG A 112 -23.13 3.42 14.62
CA ARG A 112 -21.81 3.35 15.22
C ARG A 112 -20.68 3.69 14.22
N ILE A 113 -20.93 3.62 12.90
CA ILE A 113 -19.90 3.83 11.87
C ILE A 113 -19.11 5.14 12.04
N PRO A 114 -19.71 6.31 12.30
CA PRO A 114 -18.95 7.52 12.56
C PRO A 114 -18.02 7.42 13.77
N GLY A 115 -18.47 6.73 14.83
CA GLY A 115 -17.67 6.45 16.03
C GLY A 115 -16.51 5.50 15.75
N VAL A 116 -16.74 4.46 14.96
CA VAL A 116 -15.70 3.50 14.51
C VAL A 116 -14.64 4.21 13.66
N MET A 117 -15.03 5.11 12.76
CA MET A 117 -14.08 5.91 11.98
C MET A 117 -13.19 6.80 12.87
N TYR A 118 -13.77 7.41 13.90
CA TYR A 118 -13.01 8.19 14.90
C TYR A 118 -12.07 7.29 15.71
N GLN A 119 -12.55 6.16 16.19
CA GLN A 119 -11.73 5.19 16.92
C GLN A 119 -10.60 4.65 16.06
N GLY A 120 -10.83 4.40 14.77
CA GLY A 120 -9.80 3.98 13.82
C GLY A 120 -8.69 5.00 13.67
N ILE A 121 -8.99 6.31 13.74
CA ILE A 121 -7.95 7.36 13.79
C ILE A 121 -7.12 7.23 15.07
N LEU A 122 -7.75 7.02 16.22
CA LEU A 122 -7.04 6.88 17.50
C LEU A 122 -6.14 5.65 17.53
N GLU A 123 -6.60 4.52 17.01
CA GLU A 123 -5.82 3.27 16.95
C GLU A 123 -4.69 3.32 15.90
N ALA A 124 -4.81 4.17 14.88
CA ALA A 124 -3.80 4.36 13.85
C ALA A 124 -2.94 5.63 14.07
N VAL A 125 -3.02 6.27 15.24
CA VAL A 125 -2.38 7.57 15.49
C VAL A 125 -0.88 7.55 15.24
N ASP A 126 -0.20 6.46 15.59
CA ASP A 126 1.25 6.31 15.40
C ASP A 126 1.61 6.34 13.92
N VAL A 127 0.86 5.61 13.08
CA VAL A 127 1.05 5.62 11.61
C VAL A 127 0.72 7.00 11.02
N ILE A 128 -0.35 7.63 11.49
CA ILE A 128 -0.76 8.96 11.04
C ILE A 128 0.31 10.00 11.37
N ALA A 129 0.80 10.02 12.62
CA ALA A 129 1.85 10.93 13.07
C ALA A 129 3.15 10.69 12.28
N PHE A 130 3.55 9.44 12.13
CA PHE A 130 4.72 9.04 11.34
C PHE A 130 4.65 9.53 9.89
N LEU A 131 3.55 9.31 9.19
CA LEU A 131 3.36 9.78 7.81
C LEU A 131 3.46 11.31 7.71
N MET A 132 2.85 12.04 8.63
CA MET A 132 2.88 13.50 8.62
C MET A 132 4.30 14.03 8.89
N ILE A 133 5.02 13.44 9.83
CA ILE A 133 6.41 13.82 10.17
C ILE A 133 7.34 13.52 8.99
N ILE A 134 7.22 12.33 8.39
CA ILE A 134 7.99 11.97 7.19
C ILE A 134 7.71 12.95 6.04
N GLY A 135 6.43 13.26 5.78
CA GLY A 135 6.08 14.21 4.74
C GLY A 135 6.75 15.56 4.93
N GLY A 136 6.75 16.06 6.17
CA GLY A 136 7.43 17.31 6.54
C GLY A 136 8.95 17.24 6.38
N ALA A 137 9.57 16.15 6.85
CA ALA A 137 11.01 15.95 6.78
C ALA A 137 11.51 15.84 5.32
N PHE A 138 10.82 15.04 4.50
CA PHE A 138 11.19 14.91 3.08
C PHE A 138 10.94 16.17 2.26
N GLU A 139 9.95 16.99 2.61
CA GLU A 139 9.75 18.30 1.96
C GLU A 139 10.95 19.23 2.20
N LEU A 140 11.55 19.19 3.40
CA LEU A 140 12.80 19.93 3.69
C LEU A 140 13.98 19.41 2.86
N VAL A 141 14.11 18.09 2.71
CA VAL A 141 15.13 17.46 1.86
C VAL A 141 14.90 17.82 0.39
N ASN A 142 13.67 17.75 -0.10
CA ASN A 142 13.31 18.08 -1.48
C ASN A 142 13.59 19.55 -1.80
N THR A 143 13.26 20.46 -0.88
CA THR A 143 13.53 21.91 -1.03
C THR A 143 15.03 22.21 -1.20
N SER A 144 15.93 21.37 -0.67
CA SER A 144 17.38 21.48 -0.90
C SER A 144 17.82 21.17 -2.33
N GLY A 145 16.99 20.44 -3.09
CA GLY A 145 17.34 19.90 -4.42
C GLY A 145 18.37 18.78 -4.41
N ALA A 146 18.78 18.30 -3.24
CA ALA A 146 19.87 17.32 -3.10
C ALA A 146 19.55 15.97 -3.74
N ILE A 147 18.32 15.43 -3.52
CA ILE A 147 17.87 14.18 -4.12
C ILE A 147 17.85 14.30 -5.64
N LEU A 148 17.33 15.41 -6.17
CA LEU A 148 17.27 15.65 -7.61
C LEU A 148 18.65 15.73 -8.23
N ALA A 149 19.60 16.44 -7.60
CA ALA A 149 21.00 16.54 -8.05
C ALA A 149 21.68 15.17 -8.06
N LEU A 150 21.45 14.33 -7.03
CA LEU A 150 21.93 12.95 -6.99
C LEU A 150 21.35 12.13 -8.15
N CYS A 151 20.03 12.15 -8.33
CA CYS A 151 19.33 11.40 -9.38
C CYS A 151 19.81 11.81 -10.78
N ARG A 152 20.03 13.12 -11.04
CA ARG A 152 20.61 13.62 -12.29
C ARG A 152 22.02 13.10 -12.51
N THR A 153 22.86 13.08 -11.47
CA THR A 153 24.23 12.59 -11.56
C THR A 153 24.28 11.10 -11.88
N VAL A 154 23.46 10.29 -11.20
CA VAL A 154 23.33 8.85 -11.45
C VAL A 154 22.71 8.61 -12.84
N GLY A 155 21.68 9.38 -13.22
CA GLY A 155 21.02 9.28 -14.52
C GLY A 155 21.98 9.52 -15.69
N LYS A 156 22.89 10.52 -15.58
CA LYS A 156 23.94 10.73 -16.60
C LYS A 156 24.86 9.52 -16.76
N LYS A 157 25.24 8.88 -15.63
CA LYS A 157 26.09 7.67 -15.66
C LYS A 157 25.38 6.44 -16.22
N LEU A 158 24.05 6.39 -16.08
CA LEU A 158 23.21 5.28 -16.54
C LEU A 158 22.55 5.53 -17.90
N LYS A 159 22.91 6.62 -18.60
CA LYS A 159 22.37 6.94 -19.92
C LYS A 159 22.53 5.76 -20.89
N GLY A 160 21.40 5.32 -21.47
CA GLY A 160 21.32 4.14 -22.34
C GLY A 160 21.16 2.81 -21.56
N LYS A 161 21.18 2.83 -20.23
CA LYS A 161 21.01 1.66 -19.35
C LYS A 161 19.94 1.89 -18.27
N GLU A 162 19.03 2.82 -18.50
CA GLU A 162 18.04 3.28 -17.52
C GLU A 162 17.19 2.13 -16.97
N ILE A 163 16.93 1.13 -17.83
CA ILE A 163 16.09 -0.02 -17.49
C ILE A 163 16.73 -0.92 -16.41
N PHE A 164 18.07 -0.89 -16.25
CA PHE A 164 18.77 -1.68 -15.22
C PHE A 164 18.54 -1.14 -13.79
N VAL A 165 18.05 0.09 -13.67
CA VAL A 165 17.68 0.66 -12.37
C VAL A 165 16.52 -0.12 -11.75
N VAL A 166 15.58 -0.65 -12.55
CA VAL A 166 14.45 -1.43 -12.07
C VAL A 166 14.90 -2.67 -11.29
N PRO A 167 15.64 -3.62 -11.85
CA PRO A 167 16.09 -4.80 -11.08
C PRO A 167 17.03 -4.44 -9.93
N MET A 168 17.83 -3.39 -10.06
CA MET A 168 18.73 -2.94 -8.99
C MET A 168 17.94 -2.49 -7.74
N PHE A 169 16.92 -1.64 -7.92
CA PHE A 169 16.07 -1.19 -6.82
C PHE A 169 15.23 -2.33 -6.26
N LEU A 170 14.61 -3.15 -7.11
CA LEU A 170 13.86 -4.33 -6.68
C LEU A 170 14.72 -5.23 -5.78
N THR A 171 15.94 -5.56 -6.21
CA THR A 171 16.85 -6.41 -5.43
C THR A 171 17.25 -5.75 -4.11
N LEU A 172 17.59 -4.45 -4.12
CA LEU A 172 17.96 -3.72 -2.92
C LEU A 172 16.84 -3.74 -1.87
N PHE A 173 15.61 -3.41 -2.28
CA PHE A 173 14.47 -3.38 -1.36
C PHE A 173 14.00 -4.78 -0.99
N ALA A 174 14.18 -5.78 -1.85
CA ALA A 174 13.93 -7.17 -1.50
C ALA A 174 14.89 -7.68 -0.41
N ILE A 175 16.15 -7.27 -0.42
CA ILE A 175 17.08 -7.56 0.68
C ILE A 175 16.55 -6.98 1.99
N PHE A 176 16.09 -5.73 2.01
CA PHE A 176 15.53 -5.11 3.21
C PHE A 176 14.22 -5.80 3.65
N GLY A 177 13.32 -6.11 2.71
CA GLY A 177 12.09 -6.84 3.01
C GLY A 177 12.35 -8.21 3.61
N THR A 178 13.30 -8.97 3.07
CA THR A 178 13.56 -10.34 3.48
C THR A 178 14.36 -10.48 4.78
N THR A 179 15.13 -9.45 5.17
CA THR A 179 15.97 -9.44 6.37
C THR A 179 15.31 -8.72 7.54
N MET A 180 14.80 -7.51 7.30
CA MET A 180 14.22 -6.64 8.33
C MET A 180 12.69 -6.68 8.37
N GLY A 181 12.04 -7.42 7.46
CA GLY A 181 10.58 -7.38 7.35
C GLY A 181 10.03 -6.00 6.97
N MET A 182 10.79 -5.21 6.18
CA MET A 182 10.40 -3.86 5.80
C MET A 182 9.01 -3.84 5.13
N SER A 183 8.08 -3.13 5.72
CA SER A 183 6.69 -2.99 5.27
C SER A 183 6.22 -1.53 5.30
N ASN A 184 5.99 -0.97 6.48
CA ASN A 184 5.50 0.41 6.63
C ASN A 184 6.58 1.45 6.27
N GLU A 185 7.85 1.14 6.54
CA GLU A 185 9.03 1.97 6.27
C GLU A 185 9.27 2.19 4.77
N VAL A 186 8.68 1.36 3.92
CA VAL A 186 8.71 1.48 2.46
C VAL A 186 8.32 2.89 2.00
N ALA A 187 7.32 3.49 2.66
CA ALA A 187 6.83 4.83 2.34
C ALA A 187 7.95 5.90 2.35
N ILE A 188 8.97 5.72 3.20
CA ILE A 188 10.13 6.62 3.31
C ILE A 188 10.92 6.69 2.01
N PHE A 189 11.08 5.55 1.35
CA PHE A 189 11.95 5.39 0.19
C PHE A 189 11.25 5.66 -1.16
N VAL A 190 9.92 5.67 -1.14
CA VAL A 190 9.10 5.88 -2.35
C VAL A 190 9.42 7.20 -3.07
N PRO A 191 9.59 8.35 -2.40
CA PRO A 191 9.98 9.59 -3.08
C PRO A 191 11.31 9.48 -3.81
N ILE A 192 12.28 8.76 -3.24
CA ILE A 192 13.60 8.53 -3.86
C ILE A 192 13.43 7.69 -5.14
N GLY A 193 12.66 6.60 -5.07
CA GLY A 193 12.36 5.76 -6.22
C GLY A 193 11.64 6.52 -7.34
N ILE A 194 10.65 7.34 -6.99
CA ILE A 194 9.91 8.17 -7.96
C ILE A 194 10.83 9.19 -8.60
N THR A 195 11.61 9.94 -7.82
CA THR A 195 12.54 10.94 -8.36
C THR A 195 13.57 10.31 -9.28
N MET A 196 14.11 9.13 -8.92
CA MET A 196 15.02 8.37 -9.77
C MET A 196 14.36 7.96 -11.07
N ALA A 197 13.15 7.38 -11.03
CA ALA A 197 12.43 6.95 -12.21
C ALA A 197 12.15 8.12 -13.17
N LEU A 198 11.60 9.22 -12.66
CA LEU A 198 11.28 10.41 -13.48
C LEU A 198 12.53 11.03 -14.08
N THR A 199 13.64 11.11 -13.33
CA THR A 199 14.94 11.62 -13.85
C THR A 199 15.47 10.77 -15.02
N LEU A 200 15.16 9.48 -15.04
CA LEU A 200 15.53 8.55 -16.10
C LEU A 200 14.51 8.47 -17.23
N GLY A 201 13.44 9.30 -17.19
CA GLY A 201 12.35 9.28 -18.17
C GLY A 201 11.48 8.04 -18.07
N LEU A 202 11.43 7.41 -16.88
CA LEU A 202 10.50 6.33 -16.55
C LEU A 202 9.24 6.90 -15.90
N ASP A 203 8.17 6.08 -15.79
CA ASP A 203 6.91 6.50 -15.17
C ASP A 203 7.03 6.57 -13.63
N LYS A 204 6.23 7.45 -13.03
CA LYS A 204 6.06 7.58 -11.57
C LYS A 204 5.64 6.26 -10.90
N VAL A 205 4.77 5.49 -11.57
CA VAL A 205 4.34 4.16 -11.08
C VAL A 205 5.50 3.18 -11.06
N THR A 206 6.37 3.23 -12.07
CA THR A 206 7.60 2.43 -12.10
C THR A 206 8.49 2.77 -10.92
N GLY A 207 8.64 4.07 -10.60
CA GLY A 207 9.41 4.53 -9.43
C GLY A 207 8.86 4.02 -8.09
N MET A 208 7.53 4.09 -7.91
CA MET A 208 6.86 3.52 -6.75
C MET A 208 7.02 1.99 -6.70
N ALA A 209 6.81 1.32 -7.84
CA ALA A 209 6.85 -0.14 -7.93
C ALA A 209 8.25 -0.71 -7.63
N MET A 210 9.32 -0.07 -8.12
CA MET A 210 10.69 -0.50 -7.83
C MET A 210 10.96 -0.64 -6.32
N VAL A 211 10.40 0.26 -5.52
CA VAL A 211 10.56 0.28 -4.07
C VAL A 211 9.55 -0.64 -3.39
N ALA A 212 8.26 -0.42 -3.65
CA ALA A 212 7.19 -1.11 -2.93
C ALA A 212 7.09 -2.60 -3.29
N VAL A 213 7.17 -2.94 -4.59
CA VAL A 213 7.14 -4.33 -5.03
C VAL A 213 8.42 -5.05 -4.59
N GLY A 214 9.59 -4.38 -4.69
CA GLY A 214 10.85 -4.96 -4.21
C GLY A 214 10.77 -5.34 -2.73
N ALA A 215 10.36 -4.41 -1.87
CA ALA A 215 10.22 -4.66 -0.43
C ALA A 215 9.19 -5.77 -0.13
N ALA A 216 8.02 -5.75 -0.81
CA ALA A 216 6.99 -6.76 -0.63
C ALA A 216 7.46 -8.15 -1.09
N THR A 217 8.22 -8.24 -2.16
CA THR A 217 8.84 -9.49 -2.64
C THR A 217 9.78 -10.08 -1.60
N GLY A 218 10.65 -9.23 -1.03
CA GLY A 218 11.53 -9.64 0.05
C GLY A 218 10.77 -10.05 1.31
N PHE A 219 9.80 -9.23 1.74
CA PHE A 219 8.92 -9.51 2.88
C PHE A 219 8.20 -10.85 2.71
N THR A 220 7.64 -11.10 1.54
CA THR A 220 6.92 -12.34 1.21
C THR A 220 7.82 -13.57 1.23
N ALA A 221 9.01 -13.46 0.65
CA ALA A 221 9.99 -14.55 0.72
C ALA A 221 10.47 -14.83 2.15
N GLY A 222 10.61 -13.78 2.97
CA GLY A 222 10.79 -13.87 4.42
C GLY A 222 11.93 -14.76 4.86
N LEU A 223 13.15 -14.65 4.26
CA LEU A 223 14.28 -15.52 4.61
C LEU A 223 14.60 -15.45 6.10
N MET A 224 14.70 -14.22 6.63
CA MET A 224 15.04 -13.94 8.03
C MET A 224 14.12 -12.88 8.62
N ASN A 225 12.90 -12.73 8.11
CA ASN A 225 11.93 -11.76 8.63
C ASN A 225 11.47 -12.16 10.05
N PRO A 226 11.87 -11.43 11.09
CA PRO A 226 11.56 -11.81 12.47
C PRO A 226 10.09 -11.56 12.84
N PHE A 227 9.41 -10.64 12.15
CA PHE A 227 8.07 -10.19 12.50
C PHE A 227 6.95 -11.08 11.94
N THR A 228 7.25 -11.90 10.95
CA THR A 228 6.28 -12.80 10.32
C THR A 228 6.77 -14.24 10.36
N VAL A 229 7.72 -14.62 9.50
CA VAL A 229 8.20 -16.00 9.45
C VAL A 229 8.79 -16.47 10.78
N GLY A 230 9.54 -15.60 11.47
CA GLY A 230 10.10 -15.94 12.80
C GLY A 230 9.00 -16.22 13.81
N VAL A 231 7.98 -15.35 13.88
CA VAL A 231 6.80 -15.52 14.75
C VAL A 231 6.03 -16.80 14.41
N ALA A 232 5.77 -17.04 13.13
CA ALA A 232 5.03 -18.21 12.70
C ALA A 232 5.80 -19.51 12.97
N GLN A 233 7.12 -19.52 12.79
CA GLN A 233 7.98 -20.66 13.11
C GLN A 233 8.03 -20.96 14.60
N ASP A 234 8.14 -19.93 15.41
CA ASP A 234 8.12 -20.03 16.87
C ASP A 234 6.82 -20.68 17.35
N ILE A 235 5.67 -20.16 16.92
CA ILE A 235 4.35 -20.74 17.26
C ILE A 235 4.17 -22.16 16.68
N ALA A 236 4.69 -22.45 15.47
CA ALA A 236 4.61 -23.77 14.87
C ALA A 236 5.55 -24.79 15.52
N GLY A 237 6.47 -24.36 16.40
CA GLY A 237 7.47 -25.22 17.03
C GLY A 237 8.52 -25.73 16.03
N VAL A 238 8.87 -24.95 15.01
CA VAL A 238 9.94 -25.27 14.06
C VAL A 238 11.14 -24.34 14.25
N PRO A 239 12.38 -24.77 13.96
CA PRO A 239 13.55 -23.95 14.20
C PRO A 239 13.49 -22.62 13.46
N LEU A 240 13.84 -21.52 14.15
CA LEU A 240 13.83 -20.18 13.60
C LEU A 240 14.68 -20.08 12.33
N PHE A 241 14.11 -19.42 11.32
CA PHE A 241 14.67 -19.21 9.99
C PHE A 241 15.05 -20.49 9.24
N SER A 242 14.59 -21.70 9.71
CA SER A 242 14.74 -22.92 8.93
C SER A 242 14.02 -22.83 7.59
N GLY A 243 14.35 -23.70 6.65
CA GLY A 243 13.72 -23.73 5.32
C GLY A 243 14.09 -22.55 4.41
N MET A 244 15.14 -21.77 4.68
CA MET A 244 15.55 -20.63 3.83
C MET A 244 15.82 -21.01 2.38
N GLY A 245 16.22 -22.24 2.08
CA GLY A 245 16.58 -22.65 0.71
C GLY A 245 15.43 -22.49 -0.28
N LEU A 246 14.25 -23.04 0.02
CA LEU A 246 13.08 -22.90 -0.85
C LEU A 246 12.58 -21.44 -0.89
N ARG A 247 12.64 -20.72 0.23
CA ARG A 247 12.28 -19.29 0.28
C ARG A 247 13.24 -18.42 -0.54
N ALA A 248 14.53 -18.79 -0.62
CA ALA A 248 15.48 -18.11 -1.50
C ALA A 248 15.16 -18.35 -2.99
N VAL A 249 14.75 -19.56 -3.35
CA VAL A 249 14.26 -19.86 -4.71
C VAL A 249 13.00 -19.05 -5.02
N LEU A 250 12.05 -18.97 -4.08
CA LEU A 250 10.86 -18.13 -4.19
C LEU A 250 11.24 -16.65 -4.40
N LEU A 251 12.17 -16.12 -3.59
CA LEU A 251 12.66 -14.74 -3.72
C LEU A 251 13.19 -14.44 -5.12
N ILE A 252 14.06 -15.31 -5.63
CA ILE A 252 14.65 -15.15 -6.97
C ILE A 252 13.56 -15.23 -8.05
N ALA A 253 12.64 -16.19 -7.95
CA ALA A 253 11.55 -16.33 -8.90
C ALA A 253 10.63 -15.09 -8.92
N MET A 254 10.28 -14.55 -7.76
CA MET A 254 9.49 -13.33 -7.64
C MET A 254 10.25 -12.13 -8.24
N LEU A 255 11.52 -11.92 -7.88
CA LEU A 255 12.35 -10.84 -8.45
C LEU A 255 12.44 -10.89 -9.97
N VAL A 256 12.52 -12.08 -10.55
CA VAL A 256 12.52 -12.24 -12.00
C VAL A 256 11.16 -11.85 -12.59
N ILE A 257 10.06 -12.34 -12.03
CA ILE A 257 8.69 -11.99 -12.47
C ILE A 257 8.47 -10.48 -12.36
N ASP A 258 8.80 -9.87 -11.23
CA ASP A 258 8.62 -8.45 -10.97
C ASP A 258 9.41 -7.58 -11.94
N THR A 259 10.68 -7.96 -12.15
CA THR A 259 11.55 -7.26 -13.11
C THR A 259 10.96 -7.28 -14.51
N PHE A 260 10.56 -8.46 -15.00
CA PHE A 260 9.96 -8.57 -16.33
C PHE A 260 8.62 -7.84 -16.42
N TYR A 261 7.79 -7.93 -15.40
CA TYR A 261 6.49 -7.27 -15.37
C TYR A 261 6.62 -5.73 -15.43
N ILE A 262 7.47 -5.15 -14.57
CA ILE A 262 7.67 -3.70 -14.51
C ILE A 262 8.33 -3.19 -15.79
N ILE A 263 9.34 -3.92 -16.31
CA ILE A 263 9.99 -3.56 -17.57
C ILE A 263 9.01 -3.66 -18.76
N ALA A 264 8.15 -4.66 -18.78
CA ALA A 264 7.14 -4.80 -19.83
C ALA A 264 6.12 -3.65 -19.79
N TYR A 265 5.68 -3.27 -18.58
CA TYR A 265 4.84 -2.08 -18.39
C TYR A 265 5.54 -0.83 -18.89
N GLU A 266 6.78 -0.57 -18.49
CA GLU A 266 7.57 0.58 -18.89
C GLU A 266 7.77 0.66 -20.42
N ARG A 267 8.13 -0.46 -21.05
CA ARG A 267 8.25 -0.53 -22.52
C ARG A 267 6.93 -0.23 -23.24
N LYS A 268 5.82 -0.66 -22.65
CA LYS A 268 4.47 -0.43 -23.18
C LYS A 268 4.11 1.06 -23.13
N ILE A 269 4.36 1.73 -22.00
CA ILE A 269 4.01 3.15 -21.84
C ILE A 269 4.96 4.08 -22.62
N LYS A 270 6.25 3.71 -22.78
CA LYS A 270 7.16 4.45 -23.68
C LYS A 270 6.68 4.46 -25.12
N LYS A 271 6.05 3.39 -25.59
CA LYS A 271 5.44 3.32 -26.94
C LYS A 271 4.05 3.94 -27.02
N HIS A 272 3.31 3.91 -25.94
CA HIS A 272 1.91 4.29 -25.82
C HIS A 272 1.67 5.05 -24.51
N PRO A 273 2.08 6.34 -24.40
CA PRO A 273 1.92 7.11 -23.16
C PRO A 273 0.46 7.19 -22.67
N GLU A 274 -0.49 7.14 -23.58
CA GLU A 274 -1.93 7.10 -23.27
C GLU A 274 -2.37 5.84 -22.51
N LYS A 275 -1.54 4.80 -22.49
CA LYS A 275 -1.78 3.54 -21.75
C LYS A 275 -1.17 3.54 -20.35
N SER A 276 -0.50 4.61 -19.93
CA SER A 276 -0.10 4.76 -18.54
C SER A 276 -1.32 4.68 -17.63
N ILE A 277 -1.22 3.99 -16.52
CA ILE A 277 -2.30 3.94 -15.53
C ILE A 277 -2.59 5.31 -14.91
N LEU A 278 -1.68 6.26 -15.04
CA LEU A 278 -1.85 7.65 -14.59
C LEU A 278 -2.38 8.57 -15.70
N ALA A 279 -2.56 8.09 -16.93
CA ALA A 279 -3.08 8.89 -18.03
C ALA A 279 -4.39 9.60 -17.67
N GLY A 280 -4.46 10.90 -17.95
CA GLY A 280 -5.62 11.75 -17.66
C GLY A 280 -5.68 12.27 -16.21
N LEU A 281 -4.67 12.02 -15.38
CA LEU A 281 -4.49 12.71 -14.10
C LEU A 281 -3.64 13.98 -14.34
N PRO A 282 -3.85 15.04 -13.54
CA PRO A 282 -3.00 16.24 -13.60
C PRO A 282 -1.54 15.86 -13.31
N ASP A 283 -0.62 16.39 -14.11
CA ASP A 283 0.80 16.28 -13.83
C ASP A 283 1.11 17.05 -12.54
N GLU A 284 1.49 16.33 -11.50
CA GLU A 284 1.95 16.94 -10.25
C GLU A 284 3.41 17.37 -10.42
N LYS A 285 3.63 18.69 -10.44
CA LYS A 285 4.95 19.30 -10.64
C LYS A 285 5.96 19.02 -9.52
N ASP A 286 5.52 18.51 -8.37
CA ASP A 286 6.37 18.31 -7.19
C ASP A 286 7.51 17.29 -7.39
N PHE A 287 7.37 16.39 -8.37
CA PHE A 287 8.37 15.37 -8.70
C PHE A 287 9.05 15.60 -10.06
N VAL A 288 8.64 16.63 -10.82
CA VAL A 288 9.20 16.89 -12.15
C VAL A 288 10.54 17.60 -12.01
N PRO A 289 11.63 17.06 -12.55
CA PRO A 289 12.90 17.76 -12.62
C PRO A 289 12.78 19.00 -13.52
N ASP A 290 13.14 20.19 -13.04
CA ASP A 290 13.34 21.35 -13.93
C ASP A 290 14.33 20.99 -15.04
N GLU A 291 13.96 21.21 -16.30
CA GLU A 291 14.79 20.91 -17.49
C GLU A 291 16.05 21.81 -17.62
N GLY A 292 16.36 22.61 -16.62
CA GLY A 292 17.44 23.58 -16.64
C GLY A 292 18.47 23.37 -15.55
N ALA A 293 19.60 22.88 -15.88
CA ALA A 293 20.97 23.14 -15.46
C ALA A 293 21.80 21.88 -15.33
N ASP A 294 22.88 21.84 -16.09
CA ASP A 294 24.06 20.95 -15.91
C ASP A 294 24.84 21.34 -14.63
N GLU A 295 24.16 21.52 -13.51
CA GLU A 295 24.80 21.91 -12.26
C GLU A 295 25.43 20.71 -11.56
N LYS A 296 26.70 20.83 -11.22
CA LYS A 296 27.40 19.88 -10.33
C LYS A 296 26.75 19.95 -8.94
N ILE A 297 26.69 18.82 -8.26
CA ILE A 297 26.22 18.77 -6.86
C ILE A 297 27.00 19.79 -6.04
N THR A 298 26.29 20.70 -5.39
CA THR A 298 26.90 21.72 -4.52
C THR A 298 27.35 21.12 -3.19
N GLY A 299 28.28 21.77 -2.50
CA GLY A 299 28.74 21.33 -1.18
C GLY A 299 27.59 21.24 -0.15
N ARG A 300 26.59 22.12 -0.21
CA ARG A 300 25.39 22.07 0.65
C ARG A 300 24.53 20.85 0.33
N GLN A 301 24.31 20.56 -0.95
CA GLN A 301 23.57 19.36 -1.39
C GLN A 301 24.30 18.08 -0.99
N THR A 302 25.63 18.06 -1.10
CA THR A 302 26.45 16.93 -0.62
C THR A 302 26.27 16.72 0.88
N ALA A 303 26.28 17.79 1.70
CA ALA A 303 26.07 17.70 3.13
C ALA A 303 24.65 17.15 3.46
N VAL A 304 23.60 17.62 2.76
CA VAL A 304 22.24 17.08 2.90
C VAL A 304 22.19 15.59 2.54
N LEU A 305 22.85 15.15 1.47
CA LEU A 305 22.91 13.73 1.09
C LEU A 305 23.64 12.88 2.14
N VAL A 306 24.75 13.40 2.71
CA VAL A 306 25.47 12.70 3.78
C VAL A 306 24.55 12.53 5.01
N VAL A 307 23.82 13.57 5.40
CA VAL A 307 22.85 13.47 6.51
C VAL A 307 21.74 12.49 6.17
N LEU A 308 21.16 12.54 4.97
CA LEU A 308 20.11 11.62 4.52
C LEU A 308 20.57 10.15 4.58
N PHE A 309 21.71 9.85 3.93
CA PHE A 309 22.22 8.46 3.93
C PHE A 309 22.72 8.01 5.30
N GLY A 310 23.30 8.92 6.09
CA GLY A 310 23.65 8.66 7.50
C GLY A 310 22.41 8.32 8.32
N THR A 311 21.31 9.06 8.16
CA THR A 311 20.02 8.78 8.80
C THR A 311 19.47 7.41 8.39
N LEU A 312 19.54 7.06 7.10
CA LEU A 312 19.10 5.74 6.63
C LEU A 312 19.97 4.62 7.20
N ALA A 313 21.28 4.82 7.35
CA ALA A 313 22.15 3.85 7.99
C ALA A 313 21.81 3.68 9.49
N ILE A 314 21.54 4.78 10.21
CA ILE A 314 21.08 4.76 11.61
C ILE A 314 19.72 4.06 11.72
N LEU A 315 18.79 4.34 10.80
CA LEU A 315 17.49 3.68 10.74
C LEU A 315 17.65 2.16 10.61
N ILE A 316 18.46 1.69 9.65
CA ILE A 316 18.70 0.26 9.45
C ILE A 316 19.31 -0.37 10.72
N TYR A 317 20.28 0.30 11.33
CA TYR A 317 20.87 -0.16 12.59
C TYR A 317 19.85 -0.22 13.72
N GLY A 318 19.01 0.82 13.87
CA GLY A 318 17.94 0.89 14.87
C GLY A 318 16.89 -0.20 14.69
N LEU A 319 16.46 -0.48 13.46
CA LEU A 319 15.51 -1.55 13.13
C LEU A 319 16.10 -2.94 13.45
N LEU A 320 17.36 -3.21 13.09
CA LEU A 320 17.99 -4.53 13.26
C LEU A 320 18.37 -4.82 14.71
N ILE A 321 18.87 -3.83 15.44
CA ILE A 321 19.47 -4.04 16.76
C ILE A 321 18.50 -3.68 17.89
N TYR A 322 17.78 -2.56 17.74
CA TYR A 322 16.90 -2.04 18.78
C TYR A 322 15.42 -2.27 18.50
N GLN A 323 15.08 -2.87 17.36
CA GLN A 323 13.69 -3.12 16.94
C GLN A 323 12.82 -1.85 16.99
N TRP A 324 13.39 -0.73 16.52
CA TRP A 324 12.70 0.56 16.47
C TRP A 324 11.35 0.45 15.77
N TYR A 325 10.41 1.28 16.24
CA TYR A 325 9.07 1.36 15.70
C TYR A 325 8.74 2.80 15.29
N PHE A 326 7.47 3.14 15.16
CA PHE A 326 7.06 4.44 14.59
C PHE A 326 7.60 5.64 15.35
N GLU A 327 7.69 5.60 16.70
CA GLU A 327 8.14 6.72 17.53
C GLU A 327 9.60 7.08 17.23
N GLU A 328 10.49 6.11 17.32
CA GLU A 328 11.93 6.33 17.11
C GLU A 328 12.23 6.72 15.65
N MET A 329 11.52 6.07 14.70
CA MET A 329 11.64 6.41 13.29
C MET A 329 11.16 7.84 13.03
N ALA A 330 10.02 8.25 13.59
CA ALA A 330 9.50 9.61 13.44
C ALA A 330 10.45 10.66 14.02
N ALA A 331 10.98 10.39 15.24
CA ALA A 331 11.97 11.26 15.89
C ALA A 331 13.24 11.41 15.05
N LEU A 332 13.78 10.29 14.53
CA LEU A 332 14.95 10.30 13.65
C LEU A 332 14.75 11.15 12.41
N PHE A 333 13.60 10.98 11.71
CA PHE A 333 13.31 11.75 10.50
C PHE A 333 13.01 13.22 10.78
N LEU A 334 12.39 13.54 11.90
CA LEU A 334 12.18 14.93 12.31
C LEU A 334 13.53 15.65 12.48
N VAL A 335 14.46 15.04 13.20
CA VAL A 335 15.82 15.57 13.41
C VAL A 335 16.55 15.71 12.08
N MET A 336 16.51 14.68 11.23
CA MET A 336 17.09 14.72 9.89
C MET A 336 16.55 15.91 9.08
N GLY A 337 15.23 16.06 9.02
CA GLY A 337 14.58 17.12 8.25
C GLY A 337 15.03 18.51 8.70
N VAL A 338 15.06 18.76 10.02
CA VAL A 338 15.51 20.03 10.58
C VAL A 338 16.98 20.31 10.24
N ILE A 339 17.87 19.34 10.40
CA ILE A 339 19.29 19.45 10.03
C ILE A 339 19.45 19.75 8.54
N CYS A 340 18.74 19.00 7.68
CA CYS A 340 18.76 19.24 6.23
C CYS A 340 18.24 20.63 5.86
N GLY A 341 17.21 21.13 6.55
CA GLY A 341 16.71 22.50 6.37
C GLY A 341 17.76 23.56 6.67
N PHE A 342 18.49 23.43 7.78
CA PHE A 342 19.60 24.34 8.10
C PHE A 342 20.76 24.23 7.09
N LEU A 343 21.15 23.03 6.68
CA LEU A 343 22.19 22.82 5.67
C LEU A 343 21.79 23.39 4.31
N ALA A 344 20.50 23.34 3.96
CA ALA A 344 19.96 24.01 2.77
C ALA A 344 19.96 25.54 2.87
N GLY A 345 20.27 26.11 4.05
CA GLY A 345 20.33 27.56 4.30
C GLY A 345 18.95 28.19 4.60
N LEU A 346 17.98 27.40 5.03
CA LEU A 346 16.65 27.90 5.39
C LEU A 346 16.67 28.54 6.78
N SER A 347 15.92 29.63 6.96
CA SER A 347 15.67 30.21 8.28
C SER A 347 14.74 29.31 9.11
N PRO A 348 14.77 29.38 10.46
CA PRO A 348 13.89 28.58 11.32
C PRO A 348 12.40 28.69 10.94
N SER A 349 11.92 29.90 10.66
CA SER A 349 10.53 30.12 10.21
C SER A 349 10.24 29.45 8.87
N LYS A 350 11.21 29.45 7.94
CA LYS A 350 11.07 28.78 6.65
C LYS A 350 11.10 27.26 6.80
N ILE A 351 11.94 26.72 7.71
CA ILE A 351 11.95 25.29 8.06
C ILE A 351 10.57 24.88 8.57
N ALA A 352 10.00 25.60 9.54
CA ALA A 352 8.69 25.31 10.09
C ALA A 352 7.57 25.35 9.03
N THR A 353 7.57 26.37 8.15
CA THR A 353 6.56 26.48 7.10
C THR A 353 6.72 25.41 6.03
N THR A 354 7.93 25.06 5.62
CA THR A 354 8.20 24.00 4.65
C THR A 354 7.80 22.64 5.23
N PHE A 355 8.20 22.34 6.47
CA PHE A 355 7.78 21.13 7.17
C PHE A 355 6.25 21.00 7.23
N THR A 356 5.57 22.06 7.65
CA THR A 356 4.09 22.08 7.73
C THR A 356 3.45 21.87 6.36
N THR A 357 4.06 22.37 5.28
CA THR A 357 3.56 22.16 3.91
C THR A 357 3.65 20.68 3.52
N GLY A 358 4.78 20.02 3.78
CA GLY A 358 4.95 18.59 3.53
C GLY A 358 3.98 17.73 4.36
N ALA A 359 3.86 18.02 5.66
CA ALA A 359 2.92 17.32 6.54
C ALA A 359 1.46 17.46 6.07
N LYS A 360 1.03 18.67 5.68
CA LYS A 360 -0.31 18.91 5.10
C LYS A 360 -0.53 18.13 3.81
N GLY A 361 0.51 17.96 2.99
CA GLY A 361 0.44 17.18 1.75
C GLY A 361 0.03 15.74 1.98
N LEU A 362 0.35 15.15 3.13
CA LEU A 362 0.03 13.77 3.48
C LEU A 362 -1.19 13.62 4.40
N ALA A 363 -1.74 14.70 4.96
CA ALA A 363 -2.80 14.64 5.96
C ALA A 363 -4.05 13.88 5.49
N GLY A 364 -4.51 14.11 4.25
CA GLY A 364 -5.67 13.41 3.69
C GLY A 364 -5.46 11.90 3.57
N SER A 365 -4.27 11.50 3.18
CA SER A 365 -3.90 10.07 3.06
C SER A 365 -3.68 9.43 4.43
N ALA A 366 -3.09 10.15 5.38
CA ALA A 366 -2.95 9.70 6.76
C ALA A 366 -4.32 9.44 7.42
N LEU A 367 -5.30 10.34 7.21
CA LEU A 367 -6.68 10.10 7.64
C LEU A 367 -7.31 8.86 6.98
N THR A 368 -6.95 8.58 5.73
CA THR A 368 -7.42 7.39 5.02
C THR A 368 -6.96 6.11 5.73
N VAL A 369 -5.75 6.07 6.26
CA VAL A 369 -5.22 4.95 7.09
C VAL A 369 -6.07 4.77 8.35
N GLY A 370 -6.36 5.87 9.07
CA GLY A 370 -7.21 5.83 10.26
C GLY A 370 -8.61 5.28 9.96
N PHE A 371 -9.26 5.74 8.89
CA PHE A 371 -10.57 5.24 8.52
C PHE A 371 -10.55 3.77 8.09
N ALA A 372 -9.48 3.32 7.42
CA ALA A 372 -9.34 1.92 7.03
C ALA A 372 -9.25 0.97 8.24
N ARG A 373 -8.63 1.41 9.35
CA ARG A 373 -8.60 0.68 10.62
C ARG A 373 -10.02 0.41 11.16
N GLY A 374 -10.97 1.32 10.87
CA GLY A 374 -12.37 1.15 11.24
C GLY A 374 -13.04 -0.12 10.68
N ILE A 375 -12.55 -0.68 9.56
CA ILE A 375 -13.05 -1.96 9.03
C ILE A 375 -12.76 -3.07 10.05
N ILE A 376 -11.53 -3.10 10.57
CA ILE A 376 -11.08 -4.12 11.54
C ILE A 376 -11.85 -3.96 12.85
N ILE A 377 -12.02 -2.74 13.34
CA ILE A 377 -12.79 -2.44 14.57
C ILE A 377 -14.23 -2.97 14.46
N VAL A 378 -14.90 -2.81 13.31
CA VAL A 378 -16.24 -3.37 13.10
C VAL A 378 -16.23 -4.89 13.23
N LEU A 379 -15.23 -5.58 12.69
CA LEU A 379 -15.11 -7.03 12.74
C LEU A 379 -14.78 -7.52 14.16
N GLU A 380 -13.93 -6.77 14.90
CA GLU A 380 -13.58 -7.01 16.29
C GLU A 380 -14.78 -6.78 17.22
N ASP A 381 -15.48 -5.64 17.09
CA ASP A 381 -16.69 -5.32 17.87
C ASP A 381 -17.79 -6.40 17.71
N ALA A 382 -17.90 -6.98 16.52
CA ALA A 382 -18.86 -8.03 16.22
C ALA A 382 -18.38 -9.43 16.63
N MET A 383 -17.13 -9.59 17.05
CA MET A 383 -16.51 -10.89 17.36
C MET A 383 -16.62 -11.91 16.22
N ILE A 384 -16.48 -11.45 14.95
CA ILE A 384 -16.59 -12.33 13.77
C ILE A 384 -15.26 -12.74 13.15
N ILE A 385 -14.15 -12.17 13.62
CA ILE A 385 -12.80 -12.50 13.12
C ILE A 385 -12.47 -13.98 13.38
N ASP A 386 -12.75 -14.47 14.60
CA ASP A 386 -12.51 -15.86 14.99
C ASP A 386 -13.43 -16.81 14.22
N THR A 387 -14.69 -16.41 14.00
CA THR A 387 -15.65 -17.18 13.19
C THR A 387 -15.17 -17.35 11.75
N ILE A 388 -14.68 -16.27 11.14
CA ILE A 388 -14.12 -16.30 9.78
C ILE A 388 -12.90 -17.23 9.75
N SER A 389 -11.97 -17.07 10.70
CA SER A 389 -10.76 -17.89 10.80
C SER A 389 -11.06 -19.37 11.00
N ASN A 390 -12.02 -19.71 11.86
CA ASN A 390 -12.48 -21.07 12.07
C ASN A 390 -13.12 -21.66 10.81
N THR A 391 -13.98 -20.89 10.12
CA THR A 391 -14.65 -21.32 8.90
C THR A 391 -13.63 -21.63 7.80
N VAL A 392 -12.60 -20.78 7.66
CA VAL A 392 -11.51 -20.96 6.69
C VAL A 392 -10.70 -22.21 7.03
N ALA A 393 -10.35 -22.44 8.30
CA ALA A 393 -9.64 -23.66 8.74
C ALA A 393 -10.44 -24.94 8.45
N MET A 394 -11.76 -24.93 8.74
CA MET A 394 -12.65 -26.04 8.43
C MET A 394 -12.75 -26.31 6.93
N ALA A 395 -12.81 -25.26 6.11
CA ALA A 395 -12.86 -25.39 4.66
C ALA A 395 -11.60 -26.07 4.09
N VAL A 396 -10.41 -25.71 4.62
CA VAL A 396 -9.14 -26.36 4.23
C VAL A 396 -9.15 -27.84 4.63
N ASN A 397 -9.60 -28.15 5.83
CA ASN A 397 -9.68 -29.53 6.33
C ASN A 397 -10.61 -30.42 5.47
N ALA A 398 -11.62 -29.84 4.85
CA ALA A 398 -12.55 -30.56 3.96
C ALA A 398 -11.98 -30.82 2.55
N LEU A 399 -10.82 -30.25 2.17
CA LEU A 399 -10.22 -30.45 0.85
C LEU A 399 -9.55 -31.84 0.73
N PRO A 400 -9.49 -32.44 -0.49
CA PRO A 400 -8.67 -33.62 -0.75
C PRO A 400 -7.19 -33.36 -0.46
N ALA A 401 -6.48 -34.32 0.14
CA ALA A 401 -5.08 -34.20 0.56
C ALA A 401 -4.15 -33.66 -0.55
N ALA A 402 -4.39 -34.03 -1.81
CA ALA A 402 -3.57 -33.61 -2.94
C ALA A 402 -3.57 -32.09 -3.19
N VAL A 403 -4.60 -31.36 -2.73
CA VAL A 403 -4.74 -29.91 -2.93
C VAL A 403 -4.74 -29.10 -1.63
N GLN A 404 -4.63 -29.77 -0.48
CA GLN A 404 -4.66 -29.10 0.83
C GLN A 404 -3.51 -28.12 1.01
N SER A 405 -2.30 -28.40 0.49
CA SER A 405 -1.18 -27.47 0.55
C SER A 405 -1.49 -26.15 -0.16
N ILE A 406 -2.14 -26.20 -1.32
CA ILE A 406 -2.65 -25.00 -2.00
C ILE A 406 -3.79 -24.39 -1.19
N GLY A 407 -4.66 -25.22 -0.61
CA GLY A 407 -5.75 -24.78 0.27
C GLY A 407 -5.25 -23.96 1.45
N PHE A 408 -4.19 -24.37 2.13
CA PHE A 408 -3.56 -23.60 3.20
C PHE A 408 -3.10 -22.21 2.72
N PHE A 409 -2.41 -22.15 1.59
CA PHE A 409 -1.95 -20.88 1.03
C PHE A 409 -3.10 -19.94 0.67
N LEU A 410 -4.12 -20.43 -0.03
CA LEU A 410 -5.29 -19.62 -0.40
C LEU A 410 -6.11 -19.21 0.83
N ALA A 411 -6.22 -20.08 1.82
CA ALA A 411 -6.85 -19.82 3.10
C ALA A 411 -6.12 -18.68 3.86
N GLN A 412 -4.80 -18.75 3.93
CA GLN A 412 -3.99 -17.67 4.54
C GLN A 412 -4.14 -16.36 3.78
N THR A 413 -4.15 -16.40 2.43
CA THR A 413 -4.42 -15.23 1.60
C THR A 413 -5.81 -14.65 1.88
N ALA A 414 -6.84 -15.49 2.03
CA ALA A 414 -8.18 -15.03 2.37
C ALA A 414 -8.25 -14.44 3.79
N THR A 415 -7.56 -15.05 4.76
CA THR A 415 -7.52 -14.55 6.14
C THR A 415 -6.82 -13.20 6.25
N SER A 416 -5.80 -12.92 5.44
CA SER A 416 -5.10 -11.64 5.44
C SER A 416 -5.99 -10.44 5.02
N PHE A 417 -7.13 -10.68 4.33
CA PHE A 417 -8.14 -9.64 4.09
C PHE A 417 -8.82 -9.16 5.38
N VAL A 418 -8.85 -10.01 6.40
CA VAL A 418 -9.52 -9.75 7.68
C VAL A 418 -8.49 -9.39 8.75
N ILE A 419 -7.40 -10.15 8.85
CA ILE A 419 -6.32 -9.93 9.82
C ILE A 419 -5.11 -9.37 9.06
N THR A 420 -4.97 -8.06 9.05
CA THR A 420 -3.90 -7.36 8.30
C THR A 420 -2.57 -7.27 9.03
N SER A 421 -2.51 -7.72 10.28
CA SER A 421 -1.28 -7.83 11.08
C SER A 421 -0.64 -9.18 10.85
N GLY A 422 0.55 -9.25 10.28
CA GLY A 422 1.26 -10.51 10.03
C GLY A 422 1.43 -11.34 11.32
N SER A 423 2.01 -10.79 12.39
CA SER A 423 2.16 -11.49 13.66
C SER A 423 0.81 -11.89 14.29
N GLY A 424 -0.19 -11.01 14.21
CA GLY A 424 -1.55 -11.31 14.67
C GLY A 424 -2.19 -12.46 13.88
N MET A 425 -2.04 -12.48 12.56
CA MET A 425 -2.51 -13.57 11.71
C MET A 425 -1.81 -14.89 12.05
N ALA A 426 -0.49 -14.89 12.31
CA ALA A 426 0.23 -16.07 12.75
C ALA A 426 -0.32 -16.61 14.08
N ALA A 427 -0.55 -15.74 15.08
CA ALA A 427 -1.05 -16.13 16.39
C ALA A 427 -2.43 -16.80 16.35
N VAL A 428 -3.25 -16.46 15.38
CA VAL A 428 -4.58 -17.07 15.17
C VAL A 428 -4.49 -18.30 14.26
N THR A 429 -3.85 -18.19 13.11
CA THR A 429 -3.99 -19.22 12.06
C THR A 429 -3.04 -20.41 12.23
N ILE A 430 -1.82 -20.18 12.74
CA ILE A 430 -0.85 -21.27 12.89
C ILE A 430 -1.35 -22.33 13.88
N PRO A 431 -1.82 -22.00 15.12
CA PRO A 431 -2.34 -23.00 16.04
C PRO A 431 -3.56 -23.76 15.47
N LEU A 432 -4.44 -23.08 14.73
CA LEU A 432 -5.63 -23.69 14.15
C LEU A 432 -5.30 -24.67 13.01
N MET A 433 -4.30 -24.33 12.20
CA MET A 433 -3.97 -25.08 10.99
C MET A 433 -2.87 -26.13 11.22
N SER A 434 -2.06 -26.02 12.28
CA SER A 434 -1.02 -27.00 12.59
C SER A 434 -1.56 -28.41 12.81
N PRO A 435 -2.64 -28.64 13.61
CA PRO A 435 -3.21 -29.97 13.75
C PRO A 435 -3.72 -30.57 12.43
N VAL A 436 -4.27 -29.72 11.55
CA VAL A 436 -4.73 -30.15 10.21
C VAL A 436 -3.53 -30.55 9.36
N ALA A 437 -2.46 -29.74 9.36
CA ALA A 437 -1.23 -30.06 8.62
C ALA A 437 -0.62 -31.39 9.10
N ASP A 438 -0.52 -31.59 10.42
CA ASP A 438 0.00 -32.83 11.01
C ASP A 438 -0.82 -34.06 10.62
N LEU A 439 -2.18 -33.95 10.63
CA LEU A 439 -3.10 -35.04 10.25
C LEU A 439 -2.92 -35.51 8.80
N ILE A 440 -2.59 -34.61 7.88
CA ILE A 440 -2.40 -34.92 6.46
C ILE A 440 -0.95 -35.20 6.09
N GLY A 441 -0.04 -35.20 7.09
CA GLY A 441 1.39 -35.42 6.88
C GLY A 441 2.10 -34.26 6.18
N LEU A 442 1.53 -33.05 6.20
CA LEU A 442 2.17 -31.83 5.70
C LEU A 442 3.05 -31.25 6.80
N SER A 443 4.30 -30.92 6.47
CA SER A 443 5.20 -30.32 7.47
C SER A 443 4.69 -28.96 7.95
N ARG A 444 4.91 -28.68 9.23
CA ARG A 444 4.60 -27.35 9.79
C ARG A 444 5.40 -26.22 9.14
N GLN A 445 6.59 -26.53 8.59
CA GLN A 445 7.39 -25.59 7.80
C GLN A 445 6.67 -25.20 6.50
N THR A 446 6.01 -26.16 5.84
CA THR A 446 5.17 -25.88 4.64
C THR A 446 3.95 -25.03 5.02
N LEU A 447 3.35 -25.24 6.19
CA LEU A 447 2.28 -24.38 6.69
C LEU A 447 2.78 -22.93 6.93
N VAL A 448 3.97 -22.77 7.52
CA VAL A 448 4.59 -21.45 7.70
C VAL A 448 4.87 -20.77 6.36
N LEU A 449 5.29 -21.54 5.34
CA LEU A 449 5.47 -21.00 3.99
C LEU A 449 4.15 -20.55 3.37
N ALA A 450 3.07 -21.31 3.55
CA ALA A 450 1.73 -20.93 3.11
C ALA A 450 1.26 -19.64 3.76
N TYR A 451 1.44 -19.53 5.08
CA TYR A 451 1.15 -18.33 5.85
C TYR A 451 1.94 -17.12 5.32
N GLN A 452 3.26 -17.26 5.18
CA GLN A 452 4.14 -16.17 4.78
C GLN A 452 3.81 -15.62 3.39
N MET A 453 3.51 -16.51 2.42
CA MET A 453 3.07 -16.10 1.09
C MET A 453 1.68 -15.49 1.10
N GLY A 454 0.76 -16.06 1.88
CA GLY A 454 -0.63 -15.59 1.97
C GLY A 454 -0.70 -14.15 2.52
N ASP A 455 0.04 -13.85 3.57
CA ASP A 455 0.17 -12.51 4.13
C ASP A 455 0.87 -11.57 3.13
N GLY A 456 2.06 -11.95 2.65
CA GLY A 456 2.91 -11.07 1.87
C GLY A 456 2.32 -10.66 0.52
N PHE A 457 1.67 -11.57 -0.22
CA PHE A 457 1.12 -11.28 -1.55
C PHE A 457 -0.02 -10.26 -1.51
N SER A 458 -0.81 -10.27 -0.46
CA SER A 458 -1.98 -9.42 -0.32
C SER A 458 -1.66 -7.98 0.12
N ASN A 459 -0.52 -7.76 0.76
CA ASN A 459 -0.15 -6.48 1.38
C ASN A 459 -0.12 -5.29 0.42
N LEU A 460 0.22 -5.49 -0.86
CA LEU A 460 0.20 -4.44 -1.88
C LEU A 460 -1.14 -4.29 -2.62
N LEU A 461 -2.15 -5.09 -2.25
CA LEU A 461 -3.46 -5.05 -2.89
C LEU A 461 -4.56 -4.57 -1.94
N LEU A 462 -4.46 -4.89 -0.66
CA LEU A 462 -5.53 -4.65 0.31
C LEU A 462 -5.60 -3.19 0.74
N PRO A 463 -6.80 -2.56 0.68
CA PRO A 463 -6.98 -1.18 1.12
C PRO A 463 -6.97 -1.02 2.64
N THR A 464 -6.86 -2.12 3.37
CA THR A 464 -6.80 -2.15 4.84
C THR A 464 -5.37 -2.17 5.38
N THR A 465 -4.35 -2.42 4.53
CA THR A 465 -2.96 -2.44 4.95
C THR A 465 -2.38 -1.02 5.04
N SER A 466 -1.85 -0.68 6.21
CA SER A 466 -1.24 0.64 6.47
C SER A 466 -0.02 0.91 5.57
N SER A 467 0.78 -0.13 5.28
CA SER A 467 1.96 -0.01 4.42
C SER A 467 1.60 0.41 3.00
N LEU A 468 0.56 -0.20 2.39
CA LEU A 468 0.08 0.20 1.08
C LEU A 468 -0.47 1.62 1.10
N LEU A 469 -1.34 1.93 2.07
CA LEU A 469 -1.96 3.25 2.14
C LEU A 469 -0.92 4.34 2.40
N GLY A 470 0.09 4.09 3.26
CA GLY A 470 1.22 4.98 3.48
C GLY A 470 2.04 5.22 2.21
N THR A 471 2.35 4.15 1.47
CA THR A 471 3.06 4.22 0.19
C THR A 471 2.28 5.00 -0.87
N LEU A 472 0.96 4.76 -0.98
CA LEU A 472 0.07 5.51 -1.87
C LEU A 472 -0.06 6.98 -1.46
N ALA A 473 -0.08 7.25 -0.15
CA ALA A 473 -0.10 8.59 0.40
C ALA A 473 1.08 9.41 -0.11
N VAL A 474 2.29 8.90 0.10
CA VAL A 474 3.54 9.57 -0.27
C VAL A 474 3.71 9.67 -1.78
N SER A 475 3.35 8.63 -2.53
CA SER A 475 3.43 8.62 -3.99
C SER A 475 2.34 9.43 -4.67
N ARG A 476 1.24 9.76 -3.97
CA ARG A 476 0.03 10.38 -4.54
C ARG A 476 -0.53 9.60 -5.74
N VAL A 477 -0.37 8.27 -5.73
CA VAL A 477 -0.98 7.38 -6.73
C VAL A 477 -2.35 6.95 -6.22
N PRO A 478 -3.44 7.19 -6.96
CA PRO A 478 -4.78 6.77 -6.52
C PRO A 478 -4.88 5.26 -6.38
N TYR A 479 -5.47 4.77 -5.28
CA TYR A 479 -5.61 3.35 -4.97
C TYR A 479 -6.17 2.54 -6.15
N GLY A 480 -7.27 2.98 -6.77
CA GLY A 480 -7.88 2.25 -7.89
C GLY A 480 -7.00 2.18 -9.14
N ARG A 481 -6.05 3.10 -9.32
CA ARG A 481 -5.04 3.05 -10.39
C ARG A 481 -3.93 2.07 -10.03
N TRP A 482 -3.49 2.06 -8.78
CA TRP A 482 -2.51 1.11 -8.29
C TRP A 482 -3.03 -0.34 -8.38
N VAL A 483 -4.27 -0.60 -7.97
CA VAL A 483 -4.88 -1.93 -8.09
C VAL A 483 -4.88 -2.43 -9.53
N LYS A 484 -5.15 -1.58 -10.52
CA LYS A 484 -5.08 -1.96 -11.94
C LYS A 484 -3.67 -2.39 -12.38
N PHE A 485 -2.63 -1.80 -11.77
CA PHE A 485 -1.25 -2.20 -12.01
C PHE A 485 -0.92 -3.48 -11.24
N MET A 486 -1.29 -3.55 -9.96
CA MET A 486 -0.84 -4.60 -9.06
C MET A 486 -1.62 -5.92 -9.23
N PHE A 487 -2.91 -5.88 -9.60
CA PHE A 487 -3.76 -7.06 -9.66
C PHE A 487 -3.26 -8.16 -10.62
N PRO A 488 -2.81 -7.85 -11.86
CA PRO A 488 -2.22 -8.89 -12.71
C PRO A 488 -0.94 -9.50 -12.12
N LEU A 489 -0.10 -8.69 -11.45
CA LEU A 489 1.10 -9.18 -10.78
C LEU A 489 0.76 -10.08 -9.58
N PHE A 490 -0.25 -9.70 -8.80
CA PHE A 490 -0.78 -10.54 -7.72
C PHE A 490 -1.26 -11.90 -8.22
N LEU A 491 -1.93 -11.97 -9.39
CA LEU A 491 -2.31 -13.25 -9.99
C LEU A 491 -1.09 -14.09 -10.40
N LEU A 492 -0.04 -13.47 -10.95
CA LEU A 492 1.21 -14.17 -11.26
C LEU A 492 1.88 -14.71 -9.98
N TRP A 493 1.93 -13.92 -8.91
CA TRP A 493 2.42 -14.36 -7.61
C TRP A 493 1.58 -15.49 -7.03
N THR A 494 0.25 -15.41 -7.16
CA THR A 494 -0.66 -16.47 -6.68
C THR A 494 -0.41 -17.80 -7.43
N VAL A 495 -0.25 -17.74 -8.75
CA VAL A 495 0.11 -18.95 -9.53
C VAL A 495 1.47 -19.50 -9.10
N LEU A 496 2.48 -18.64 -8.93
CA LEU A 496 3.79 -19.04 -8.42
C LEU A 496 3.65 -19.66 -7.02
N GLY A 497 2.88 -19.07 -6.13
CA GLY A 497 2.61 -19.58 -4.79
C GLY A 497 1.99 -20.98 -4.82
N CYS A 498 1.00 -21.22 -5.67
CA CYS A 498 0.42 -22.55 -5.85
C CYS A 498 1.47 -23.58 -6.31
N VAL A 499 2.34 -23.21 -7.27
CA VAL A 499 3.42 -24.08 -7.74
C VAL A 499 4.41 -24.40 -6.62
N VAL A 500 4.81 -23.38 -5.87
CA VAL A 500 5.75 -23.52 -4.74
C VAL A 500 5.14 -24.38 -3.62
N MET A 501 3.84 -24.27 -3.34
CA MET A 501 3.16 -25.11 -2.35
C MET A 501 3.13 -26.58 -2.76
N VAL A 502 2.85 -26.88 -4.04
CA VAL A 502 2.93 -28.26 -4.55
C VAL A 502 4.37 -28.78 -4.44
N LEU A 503 5.35 -27.96 -4.84
CA LEU A 503 6.76 -28.34 -4.75
C LEU A 503 7.17 -28.62 -3.28
N ALA A 504 6.79 -27.74 -2.36
CA ALA A 504 7.07 -27.88 -0.93
C ALA A 504 6.49 -29.21 -0.37
N ALA A 505 5.24 -29.54 -0.75
CA ALA A 505 4.59 -30.79 -0.33
C ALA A 505 5.30 -32.02 -0.91
N VAL A 506 5.73 -31.98 -2.18
CA VAL A 506 6.41 -33.10 -2.85
C VAL A 506 7.80 -33.38 -2.29
N ILE A 507 8.57 -32.32 -1.97
CA ILE A 507 9.94 -32.49 -1.44
C ILE A 507 9.98 -32.69 0.08
N GLY A 508 8.82 -32.65 0.77
CA GLY A 508 8.75 -32.76 2.23
C GLY A 508 9.43 -31.58 2.95
N TYR A 509 9.26 -30.38 2.39
CA TYR A 509 9.88 -29.15 2.86
C TYR A 509 9.71 -28.87 4.35
#